data_ceccc7334f910f12c637e17f96276694
#
_entry.id   ceccc7334f910f12c637e17f96276694
#
_cell.length_a   1.000
_cell.length_b   1.000
_cell.length_c   1.000
_cell.angle_alpha   90.00
_cell.angle_beta   90.00
_cell.angle_gamma   90.00
#
_symmetry.space_group_name_H-M   'P 1'
#
loop_
_entity.id
_entity.type
_entity.pdbx_description
1 polymer ?
#
loop_
_entity_poly.entity_id
_entity_poly.type
_entity_poly.pdbx_seq_one_letter_code
_entity_poly.pdbx_strand_id
1 'polypeptide(L)'
;MNSSFLYHAWGLYSLECTKEEYKGNTIILHVQSKKRLSVCPKCGKRHLVKNGCRFRDFIGLPIGGKKVIIRMKVQRYKCKNGECDYDQQENIPFATGSRSYTHRFAKYVVELLRGMTLQDVANHLNVSWDTVKEIHSIYLERHYSPPSLKGVVNIGIDEFAVRKGHIYKTIVVDLDTGRILYVGDGKGVDALDTFWKRVKRHKVKIEHVATDLSVAFIASVLENCPGAVHVLD
;
A
#
# COMPACT_ATOMS: atom_id res chain seq x y z
N MET A 1 -22.21 -15.59 17.08
CA MET A 1 -22.18 -15.37 15.62
C MET A 1 -21.52 -16.55 14.93
N ASN A 2 -22.07 -17.01 13.78
CA ASN A 2 -21.53 -18.14 13.02
C ASN A 2 -20.18 -17.75 12.38
N SER A 3 -19.20 -18.67 12.42
CA SER A 3 -17.87 -18.44 11.82
C SER A 3 -17.90 -18.31 10.29
N SER A 4 -18.89 -18.89 9.62
CA SER A 4 -19.13 -18.67 8.19
C SER A 4 -19.48 -17.20 7.92
N PHE A 5 -20.34 -16.61 8.72
CA PHE A 5 -20.71 -15.19 8.60
C PHE A 5 -19.51 -14.26 8.85
N LEU A 6 -18.70 -14.55 9.89
CA LEU A 6 -17.47 -13.79 10.16
C LEU A 6 -16.52 -13.79 8.98
N TYR A 7 -16.38 -14.94 8.32
CA TYR A 7 -15.55 -15.06 7.13
C TYR A 7 -16.13 -14.27 5.94
N HIS A 8 -17.41 -14.48 5.62
CA HIS A 8 -18.03 -13.83 4.47
C HIS A 8 -18.19 -12.32 4.63
N ALA A 9 -18.46 -11.82 5.83
CA ALA A 9 -18.58 -10.38 6.08
C ALA A 9 -17.22 -9.69 6.14
N TRP A 10 -16.27 -10.18 6.93
CA TRP A 10 -15.03 -9.46 7.24
C TRP A 10 -13.73 -10.19 6.89
N GLY A 11 -13.79 -11.39 6.33
CA GLY A 11 -12.60 -12.20 6.03
C GLY A 11 -11.93 -12.82 7.26
N LEU A 12 -12.67 -12.99 8.36
CA LEU A 12 -12.17 -13.51 9.63
C LEU A 12 -12.12 -15.04 9.58
N TYR A 13 -11.03 -15.56 9.03
CA TYR A 13 -10.82 -17.02 8.92
C TYR A 13 -10.30 -17.63 10.23
N SER A 14 -10.82 -18.80 10.61
CA SER A 14 -10.41 -19.55 11.82
C SER A 14 -10.57 -18.78 13.14
N LEU A 15 -11.44 -17.79 13.19
CA LEU A 15 -11.79 -17.04 14.37
C LEU A 15 -13.19 -17.38 14.86
N GLU A 16 -13.42 -17.15 16.14
CA GLU A 16 -14.76 -17.22 16.78
C GLU A 16 -15.08 -15.89 17.43
N CYS A 17 -16.33 -15.49 17.38
CA CYS A 17 -16.85 -14.36 18.14
C CYS A 17 -17.26 -14.84 19.53
N THR A 18 -16.64 -14.26 20.55
CA THR A 18 -16.93 -14.62 21.96
C THR A 18 -17.95 -13.70 22.59
N LYS A 19 -18.05 -12.45 22.10
CA LYS A 19 -18.99 -11.44 22.61
C LYS A 19 -19.30 -10.40 21.54
N GLU A 20 -20.50 -9.87 21.54
CA GLU A 20 -20.94 -8.74 20.74
C GLU A 20 -21.34 -7.61 21.68
N GLU A 21 -20.89 -6.39 21.38
CA GLU A 21 -21.28 -5.17 22.10
C GLU A 21 -21.82 -4.14 21.13
N TYR A 22 -22.84 -3.44 21.56
CA TYR A 22 -23.50 -2.38 20.78
C TYR A 22 -23.38 -1.08 21.56
N LYS A 23 -22.64 -0.09 21.03
CA LYS A 23 -22.40 1.20 21.66
C LYS A 23 -22.75 2.33 20.68
N GLY A 24 -23.94 2.91 20.83
CA GLY A 24 -24.43 3.94 19.92
C GLY A 24 -24.39 3.45 18.46
N ASN A 25 -23.64 4.13 17.60
CA ASN A 25 -23.49 3.78 16.20
C ASN A 25 -22.30 2.83 15.92
N THR A 26 -21.87 2.05 16.92
CA THR A 26 -20.72 1.15 16.80
C THR A 26 -21.06 -0.25 17.27
N ILE A 27 -20.67 -1.25 16.48
CA ILE A 27 -20.74 -2.68 16.82
C ILE A 27 -19.31 -3.13 17.13
N ILE A 28 -19.09 -3.73 18.30
CA ILE A 28 -17.79 -4.28 18.68
C ILE A 28 -17.89 -5.81 18.74
N LEU A 29 -17.13 -6.48 17.90
CA LEU A 29 -17.04 -7.94 17.85
C LEU A 29 -15.77 -8.39 18.55
N HIS A 30 -15.91 -9.07 19.69
CA HIS A 30 -14.79 -9.68 20.38
C HIS A 30 -14.47 -11.02 19.74
N VAL A 31 -13.27 -11.16 19.20
CA VAL A 31 -12.87 -12.37 18.48
C VAL A 31 -11.57 -12.94 19.05
N GLN A 32 -11.43 -14.25 18.91
CA GLN A 32 -10.19 -14.98 19.25
C GLN A 32 -9.95 -16.13 18.26
N SER A 33 -8.72 -16.61 18.20
CA SER A 33 -8.35 -17.75 17.38
C SER A 33 -8.98 -19.04 17.91
N LYS A 34 -9.65 -19.80 17.02
CA LYS A 34 -10.16 -21.16 17.34
C LYS A 34 -9.05 -22.16 17.56
N LYS A 35 -8.00 -22.09 16.74
CA LYS A 35 -6.86 -22.99 16.81
C LYS A 35 -5.80 -22.45 17.76
N ARG A 36 -5.36 -23.29 18.69
CA ARG A 36 -4.18 -23.01 19.51
C ARG A 36 -2.94 -23.54 18.80
N LEU A 37 -1.86 -22.79 18.82
CA LEU A 37 -0.58 -23.29 18.37
C LEU A 37 -0.10 -24.33 19.39
N SER A 38 0.16 -25.54 18.94
CA SER A 38 0.68 -26.66 19.78
C SER A 38 2.15 -26.96 19.50
N VAL A 39 2.64 -26.53 18.33
CA VAL A 39 4.00 -26.79 17.85
C VAL A 39 4.69 -25.45 17.64
N CYS A 40 5.94 -25.36 18.07
CA CYS A 40 6.74 -24.16 17.88
C CYS A 40 7.06 -23.95 16.39
N PRO A 41 6.72 -22.79 15.79
CA PRO A 41 7.01 -22.53 14.37
C PRO A 41 8.51 -22.47 14.06
N LYS A 42 9.37 -22.20 15.07
CA LYS A 42 10.81 -22.07 14.87
C LYS A 42 11.55 -23.42 14.97
N CYS A 43 11.28 -24.21 16.00
CA CYS A 43 12.02 -25.46 16.25
C CYS A 43 11.21 -26.75 16.00
N GLY A 44 9.92 -26.66 15.67
CA GLY A 44 9.07 -27.82 15.39
C GLY A 44 8.70 -28.70 16.63
N LYS A 45 9.20 -28.34 17.83
CA LYS A 45 8.93 -29.14 19.06
C LYS A 45 7.60 -28.70 19.72
N ARG A 46 6.97 -29.64 20.46
CA ARG A 46 5.72 -29.40 21.22
C ARG A 46 5.96 -28.76 22.60
N HIS A 47 6.79 -27.75 22.65
CA HIS A 47 7.15 -27.03 23.90
C HIS A 47 6.61 -25.60 23.93
N LEU A 48 5.53 -25.32 23.22
CA LEU A 48 4.93 -23.99 23.11
C LEU A 48 3.95 -23.75 24.26
N VAL A 49 4.13 -22.66 24.99
CA VAL A 49 3.25 -22.22 26.09
C VAL A 49 2.71 -20.83 25.82
N LYS A 50 1.54 -20.53 26.38
CA LYS A 50 1.00 -19.17 26.36
C LYS A 50 1.84 -18.25 27.22
N ASN A 51 2.19 -17.11 26.70
CA ASN A 51 2.99 -16.04 27.36
C ASN A 51 2.27 -14.69 27.30
N GLY A 52 1.08 -14.64 27.93
CA GLY A 52 0.23 -13.43 27.92
C GLY A 52 -0.59 -13.24 26.66
N CYS A 53 -1.45 -12.24 26.68
CA CYS A 53 -2.24 -11.81 25.53
C CYS A 53 -2.44 -10.30 25.56
N ARG A 54 -2.77 -9.72 24.42
CA ARG A 54 -3.22 -8.33 24.32
C ARG A 54 -4.47 -8.21 23.44
N PHE A 55 -5.22 -7.15 23.60
CA PHE A 55 -6.33 -6.81 22.71
C PHE A 55 -5.85 -5.83 21.64
N ARG A 56 -6.30 -6.05 20.42
CA ARG A 56 -6.13 -5.12 19.29
C ARG A 56 -7.47 -4.87 18.63
N ASP A 57 -7.74 -3.62 18.34
CA ASP A 57 -8.95 -3.19 17.65
C ASP A 57 -8.66 -2.96 16.17
N PHE A 58 -9.55 -3.43 15.30
CA PHE A 58 -9.47 -3.29 13.86
C PHE A 58 -10.78 -2.77 13.31
N ILE A 59 -10.72 -1.81 12.41
CA ILE A 59 -11.88 -1.32 11.68
C ILE A 59 -12.28 -2.38 10.64
N GLY A 60 -13.51 -2.86 10.74
CA GLY A 60 -14.13 -3.77 9.78
C GLY A 60 -15.07 -3.04 8.82
N LEU A 61 -15.62 -3.77 7.84
CA LEU A 61 -16.67 -3.25 6.96
C LEU A 61 -17.89 -2.84 7.81
N PRO A 62 -18.49 -1.68 7.54
CA PRO A 62 -19.69 -1.23 8.26
C PRO A 62 -20.89 -2.15 7.97
N ILE A 63 -21.84 -2.19 8.88
CA ILE A 63 -23.12 -2.87 8.71
C ILE A 63 -24.25 -1.86 8.93
N GLY A 64 -25.12 -1.68 7.94
CA GLY A 64 -26.29 -0.82 8.07
C GLY A 64 -25.95 0.60 8.51
N GLY A 65 -24.83 1.15 8.03
CA GLY A 65 -24.34 2.48 8.42
C GLY A 65 -23.64 2.52 9.80
N LYS A 66 -23.59 1.42 10.55
CA LYS A 66 -22.87 1.34 11.84
C LYS A 66 -21.41 0.97 11.63
N LYS A 67 -20.52 1.66 12.33
CA LYS A 67 -19.09 1.32 12.41
C LYS A 67 -18.91 -0.05 13.06
N VAL A 68 -18.06 -0.89 12.51
CA VAL A 68 -17.72 -2.20 13.09
C VAL A 68 -16.27 -2.17 13.56
N ILE A 69 -16.07 -2.52 14.83
CA ILE A 69 -14.75 -2.73 15.43
C ILE A 69 -14.58 -4.22 15.74
N ILE A 70 -13.55 -4.80 15.22
CA ILE A 70 -13.14 -6.17 15.50
C ILE A 70 -12.07 -6.13 16.59
N ARG A 71 -12.45 -6.47 17.82
CA ARG A 71 -11.56 -6.53 18.98
C ARG A 71 -11.00 -7.93 19.12
N MET A 72 -9.79 -8.13 18.63
CA MET A 72 -9.12 -9.42 18.67
C MET A 72 -8.28 -9.59 19.95
N LYS A 73 -8.49 -10.70 20.65
CA LYS A 73 -7.59 -11.18 21.70
C LYS A 73 -6.41 -11.89 21.02
N VAL A 74 -5.28 -11.21 20.94
CA VAL A 74 -4.05 -11.73 20.31
C VAL A 74 -3.22 -12.45 21.35
N GLN A 75 -3.04 -13.75 21.19
CA GLN A 75 -2.27 -14.59 22.11
C GLN A 75 -0.78 -14.50 21.80
N ARG A 76 0.07 -14.36 22.84
CA ARG A 76 1.51 -14.51 22.73
C ARG A 76 1.93 -15.92 23.15
N TYR A 77 2.90 -16.49 22.44
CA TYR A 77 3.44 -17.82 22.69
C TYR A 77 4.94 -17.76 22.86
N LYS A 78 5.46 -18.55 23.83
CA LYS A 78 6.89 -18.72 24.09
C LYS A 78 7.26 -20.19 24.02
N CYS A 79 8.38 -20.52 23.39
CA CYS A 79 8.92 -21.88 23.41
C CYS A 79 9.72 -22.11 24.69
N LYS A 80 9.48 -23.26 25.35
CA LYS A 80 10.24 -23.69 26.53
C LYS A 80 11.43 -24.60 26.22
N ASN A 81 11.72 -24.86 24.94
CA ASN A 81 12.95 -25.57 24.56
C ASN A 81 14.13 -24.62 24.77
N GLY A 82 15.12 -25.03 25.61
CA GLY A 82 16.27 -24.18 26.02
C GLY A 82 17.12 -23.67 24.84
N GLU A 83 17.08 -24.37 23.70
CA GLU A 83 17.78 -24.00 22.47
C GLU A 83 16.94 -23.11 21.53
N CYS A 84 15.75 -22.68 21.95
CA CYS A 84 14.82 -21.94 21.10
C CYS A 84 14.31 -20.68 21.79
N ASP A 85 14.60 -19.55 21.21
CA ASP A 85 14.24 -18.19 21.68
C ASP A 85 12.88 -17.69 21.15
N TYR A 86 12.03 -18.57 20.59
CA TYR A 86 10.73 -18.18 20.05
C TYR A 86 9.85 -17.57 21.16
N ASP A 87 9.52 -16.30 21.03
CA ASP A 87 8.58 -15.56 21.89
C ASP A 87 7.83 -14.53 21.04
N GLN A 88 6.72 -14.92 20.42
CA GLN A 88 5.99 -14.09 19.47
C GLN A 88 4.48 -14.17 19.67
N GLN A 89 3.79 -13.17 19.13
CA GLN A 89 2.34 -13.16 19.02
C GLN A 89 1.88 -14.04 17.85
N GLU A 90 0.67 -14.58 17.99
CA GLU A 90 0.01 -15.27 16.88
C GLU A 90 -0.19 -14.35 15.69
N ASN A 91 -0.19 -14.92 14.50
CA ASN A 91 -0.45 -14.18 13.27
C ASN A 91 -1.90 -13.72 13.19
N ILE A 92 -2.12 -12.51 12.66
CA ILE A 92 -3.43 -11.92 12.42
C ILE A 92 -3.69 -12.00 10.91
N PRO A 93 -4.52 -12.95 10.42
CA PRO A 93 -4.62 -13.23 9.00
C PRO A 93 -5.41 -12.19 8.19
N PHE A 94 -6.17 -11.34 8.86
CA PHE A 94 -7.07 -10.36 8.24
C PHE A 94 -6.56 -8.92 8.26
N ALA A 95 -5.36 -8.69 8.82
CA ALA A 95 -4.71 -7.37 8.86
C ALA A 95 -3.20 -7.52 8.70
N THR A 96 -2.50 -6.48 8.29
CA THR A 96 -1.05 -6.50 8.06
C THR A 96 -0.31 -5.59 9.05
N GLY A 97 0.69 -6.14 9.73
CA GLY A 97 1.60 -5.39 10.60
C GLY A 97 0.90 -4.67 11.76
N SER A 98 1.20 -3.39 11.95
CA SER A 98 0.63 -2.54 13.00
C SER A 98 -0.74 -1.93 12.66
N ARG A 99 -1.21 -2.09 11.41
CA ARG A 99 -2.45 -1.46 10.93
C ARG A 99 -3.66 -1.86 11.75
N SER A 100 -4.56 -0.90 11.95
CA SER A 100 -5.78 -1.03 12.75
C SER A 100 -7.06 -1.17 11.89
N TYR A 101 -6.95 -1.76 10.71
CA TYR A 101 -8.08 -2.05 9.81
C TYR A 101 -7.91 -3.39 9.11
N THR A 102 -9.03 -4.00 8.70
CA THR A 102 -9.02 -5.28 7.98
C THR A 102 -8.68 -5.09 6.50
N HIS A 103 -8.15 -6.14 5.86
CA HIS A 103 -7.91 -6.14 4.41
C HIS A 103 -9.18 -5.84 3.59
N ARG A 104 -10.35 -6.34 4.05
CA ARG A 104 -11.63 -6.06 3.37
C ARG A 104 -12.07 -4.61 3.52
N PHE A 105 -11.83 -4.01 4.68
CA PHE A 105 -12.08 -2.58 4.87
C PHE A 105 -11.19 -1.76 3.93
N ALA A 106 -9.89 -2.08 3.84
CA ALA A 106 -8.99 -1.39 2.92
C ALA A 106 -9.45 -1.51 1.46
N LYS A 107 -9.89 -2.70 1.02
CA LYS A 107 -10.43 -2.88 -0.33
C LYS A 107 -11.67 -2.01 -0.57
N TYR A 108 -12.58 -1.96 0.40
CA TYR A 108 -13.80 -1.15 0.31
C TYR A 108 -13.50 0.35 0.21
N VAL A 109 -12.54 0.85 1.01
CA VAL A 109 -12.04 2.24 0.91
C VAL A 109 -11.58 2.56 -0.52
N VAL A 110 -10.78 1.67 -1.13
CA VAL A 110 -10.29 1.84 -2.51
C VAL A 110 -11.45 1.86 -3.53
N GLU A 111 -12.47 1.04 -3.32
CA GLU A 111 -13.67 1.03 -4.18
C GLU A 111 -14.44 2.35 -4.11
N LEU A 112 -14.61 2.92 -2.91
CA LEU A 112 -15.26 4.22 -2.71
C LEU A 112 -14.46 5.37 -3.34
N LEU A 113 -13.14 5.31 -3.28
CA LEU A 113 -12.25 6.33 -3.87
C LEU A 113 -12.33 6.44 -5.39
N ARG A 114 -13.00 5.51 -6.08
CA ARG A 114 -13.28 5.63 -7.53
C ARG A 114 -14.27 6.73 -7.86
N GLY A 115 -15.11 7.11 -6.92
CA GLY A 115 -16.16 8.12 -7.13
C GLY A 115 -16.21 9.22 -6.05
N MET A 116 -15.33 9.14 -5.03
CA MET A 116 -15.34 10.08 -3.91
C MET A 116 -13.94 10.60 -3.62
N THR A 117 -13.84 11.80 -3.04
CA THR A 117 -12.56 12.32 -2.54
C THR A 117 -12.10 11.59 -1.27
N LEU A 118 -10.82 11.71 -0.92
CA LEU A 118 -10.28 11.16 0.34
C LEU A 118 -11.06 11.68 1.56
N GLN A 119 -11.46 12.96 1.54
CA GLN A 119 -12.20 13.58 2.63
C GLN A 119 -13.63 13.04 2.73
N ASP A 120 -14.32 12.88 1.60
CA ASP A 120 -15.67 12.34 1.59
C ASP A 120 -15.71 10.89 2.08
N VAL A 121 -14.75 10.06 1.65
CA VAL A 121 -14.63 8.68 2.16
C VAL A 121 -14.34 8.65 3.65
N ALA A 122 -13.46 9.53 4.16
CA ALA A 122 -13.16 9.64 5.59
C ALA A 122 -14.41 10.00 6.39
N ASN A 123 -15.17 10.99 5.93
CA ASN A 123 -16.44 11.41 6.54
C ASN A 123 -17.49 10.30 6.47
N HIS A 124 -17.67 9.68 5.30
CA HIS A 124 -18.66 8.61 5.08
C HIS A 124 -18.44 7.41 6.00
N LEU A 125 -17.16 6.99 6.18
CA LEU A 125 -16.80 5.83 6.99
C LEU A 125 -16.51 6.17 8.46
N ASN A 126 -16.56 7.45 8.82
CA ASN A 126 -16.21 7.96 10.16
C ASN A 126 -14.82 7.46 10.61
N VAL A 127 -13.81 7.71 9.77
CA VAL A 127 -12.40 7.42 10.03
C VAL A 127 -11.56 8.66 9.76
N SER A 128 -10.29 8.67 10.21
CA SER A 128 -9.40 9.79 9.91
C SER A 128 -9.03 9.81 8.43
N TRP A 129 -8.82 11.02 7.90
CA TRP A 129 -8.30 11.25 6.56
C TRP A 129 -6.97 10.52 6.33
N ASP A 130 -6.08 10.50 7.35
CA ASP A 130 -4.80 9.81 7.29
C ASP A 130 -4.96 8.30 7.07
N THR A 131 -5.97 7.67 7.68
CA THR A 131 -6.28 6.24 7.45
C THR A 131 -6.66 5.99 5.99
N VAL A 132 -7.51 6.84 5.40
CA VAL A 132 -7.91 6.71 3.99
C VAL A 132 -6.73 6.93 3.07
N LYS A 133 -5.92 7.96 3.35
CA LYS A 133 -4.70 8.27 2.59
C LYS A 133 -3.68 7.14 2.66
N GLU A 134 -3.41 6.57 3.84
CA GLU A 134 -2.51 5.42 4.00
C GLU A 134 -2.96 4.24 3.15
N ILE A 135 -4.25 3.88 3.23
CA ILE A 135 -4.83 2.78 2.45
C ILE A 135 -4.65 3.03 0.95
N HIS A 136 -4.95 4.26 0.50
CA HIS A 136 -4.82 4.64 -0.90
C HIS A 136 -3.37 4.59 -1.39
N SER A 137 -2.43 5.14 -0.62
CA SER A 137 -1.00 5.12 -0.96
C SER A 137 -0.48 3.69 -1.12
N ILE A 138 -0.82 2.80 -0.18
CA ILE A 138 -0.44 1.39 -0.25
C ILE A 138 -1.04 0.68 -1.48
N TYR A 139 -2.28 1.01 -1.82
CA TYR A 139 -2.91 0.49 -3.02
C TYR A 139 -2.18 0.95 -4.28
N LEU A 140 -1.87 2.25 -4.38
CA LEU A 140 -1.14 2.82 -5.52
C LEU A 140 0.27 2.21 -5.65
N GLU A 141 1.02 2.12 -4.57
CA GLU A 141 2.36 1.50 -4.57
C GLU A 141 2.36 0.05 -5.05
N ARG A 142 1.32 -0.72 -4.72
CA ARG A 142 1.20 -2.13 -5.13
C ARG A 142 0.76 -2.31 -6.57
N HIS A 143 -0.09 -1.42 -7.08
CA HIS A 143 -0.71 -1.57 -8.40
C HIS A 143 -0.01 -0.77 -9.49
N TYR A 144 0.69 0.29 -9.11
CA TYR A 144 1.41 1.18 -10.01
C TYR A 144 2.90 1.19 -9.66
N SER A 145 3.51 0.01 -9.59
CA SER A 145 4.96 -0.09 -9.54
C SER A 145 5.57 0.59 -10.78
N PRO A 146 6.82 1.09 -10.70
CA PRO A 146 7.45 1.76 -11.84
C PRO A 146 7.31 0.93 -13.11
N PRO A 147 6.73 1.48 -14.20
CA PRO A 147 6.43 0.73 -15.40
C PRO A 147 7.70 0.16 -16.03
N SER A 148 7.59 -1.00 -16.66
CA SER A 148 8.72 -1.60 -17.40
C SER A 148 9.17 -0.66 -18.51
N LEU A 149 10.48 -0.48 -18.66
CA LEU A 149 11.09 0.27 -19.77
C LEU A 149 11.37 -0.61 -20.98
N LYS A 150 10.98 -1.89 -20.94
CA LYS A 150 11.23 -2.82 -22.06
C LYS A 150 10.45 -2.37 -23.30
N GLY A 151 11.15 -2.20 -24.41
CA GLY A 151 10.58 -1.80 -25.70
C GLY A 151 10.29 -0.31 -25.83
N VAL A 152 10.65 0.52 -24.86
CA VAL A 152 10.54 1.97 -24.95
C VAL A 152 11.68 2.49 -25.83
N VAL A 153 11.32 3.24 -26.87
CA VAL A 153 12.23 3.79 -27.89
C VAL A 153 12.06 5.31 -27.99
N ASN A 154 10.83 5.80 -27.92
CA ASN A 154 10.45 7.20 -28.10
C ASN A 154 9.90 7.76 -26.79
N ILE A 155 10.53 8.80 -26.25
CA ILE A 155 10.09 9.42 -25.00
C ILE A 155 9.80 10.90 -25.14
N GLY A 156 8.82 11.39 -24.38
CA GLY A 156 8.58 12.81 -24.19
C GLY A 156 8.93 13.21 -22.74
N ILE A 157 9.53 14.36 -22.54
CA ILE A 157 9.85 14.93 -21.23
C ILE A 157 9.21 16.31 -21.17
N ASP A 158 8.44 16.53 -20.11
CA ASP A 158 7.74 17.80 -19.87
C ASP A 158 7.65 18.10 -18.37
N GLU A 159 7.28 19.33 -18.02
CA GLU A 159 7.05 19.73 -16.64
C GLU A 159 5.62 20.20 -16.40
N PHE A 160 5.09 19.96 -15.22
CA PHE A 160 3.80 20.50 -14.81
C PHE A 160 3.81 21.05 -13.39
N ALA A 161 3.05 22.12 -13.17
CA ALA A 161 2.90 22.73 -11.86
C ALA A 161 1.89 21.96 -11.01
N VAL A 162 2.30 21.53 -9.80
CA VAL A 162 1.43 20.80 -8.86
C VAL A 162 0.63 21.76 -7.97
N ARG A 163 1.21 22.95 -7.67
CA ARG A 163 0.59 23.97 -6.80
C ARG A 163 1.00 25.37 -7.25
N LYS A 164 0.17 26.35 -6.89
CA LYS A 164 0.59 27.77 -6.90
C LYS A 164 1.83 27.92 -6.03
N GLY A 165 2.86 28.66 -6.51
CA GLY A 165 4.12 28.85 -5.79
C GLY A 165 5.30 28.06 -6.36
N HIS A 166 5.27 27.75 -7.67
CA HIS A 166 6.39 27.17 -8.42
C HIS A 166 6.85 25.76 -7.95
N ILE A 167 5.92 24.93 -7.48
CA ILE A 167 6.21 23.53 -7.22
C ILE A 167 5.92 22.73 -8.49
N TYR A 168 6.99 22.29 -9.15
CA TYR A 168 6.95 21.56 -10.41
C TYR A 168 7.27 20.08 -10.22
N LYS A 169 6.75 19.27 -11.13
CA LYS A 169 7.13 17.87 -11.34
C LYS A 169 7.52 17.69 -12.79
N THR A 170 8.58 16.92 -13.02
CA THR A 170 8.97 16.49 -14.36
C THR A 170 8.31 15.14 -14.66
N ILE A 171 7.75 15.01 -15.84
CA ILE A 171 7.13 13.78 -16.33
C ILE A 171 7.91 13.23 -17.50
N VAL A 172 8.05 11.91 -17.57
CA VAL A 172 8.56 11.21 -18.75
C VAL A 172 7.48 10.25 -19.23
N VAL A 173 7.14 10.36 -20.51
CA VAL A 173 6.11 9.55 -21.16
C VAL A 173 6.69 8.73 -22.31
N ASP A 174 6.14 7.56 -22.54
CA ASP A 174 6.35 6.77 -23.74
C ASP A 174 5.46 7.34 -24.84
N LEU A 175 6.03 7.90 -25.89
CA LEU A 175 5.29 8.58 -26.95
C LEU A 175 4.50 7.59 -27.83
N ASP A 176 4.90 6.32 -27.87
CA ASP A 176 4.20 5.31 -28.67
C ASP A 176 2.92 4.83 -27.99
N THR A 177 2.92 4.77 -26.65
CA THR A 177 1.79 4.21 -25.87
C THR A 177 1.04 5.24 -25.02
N GLY A 178 1.58 6.45 -24.86
CA GLY A 178 1.06 7.48 -23.94
C GLY A 178 1.28 7.14 -22.45
N ARG A 179 2.05 6.10 -22.15
CA ARG A 179 2.25 5.59 -20.79
C ARG A 179 3.25 6.44 -20.02
N ILE A 180 2.90 6.84 -18.80
CA ILE A 180 3.82 7.54 -17.91
C ILE A 180 4.90 6.57 -17.43
N LEU A 181 6.16 6.87 -17.72
CA LEU A 181 7.33 6.08 -17.35
C LEU A 181 7.96 6.51 -16.03
N TYR A 182 7.89 7.82 -15.75
CA TYR A 182 8.50 8.41 -14.56
C TYR A 182 7.86 9.75 -14.21
N VAL A 183 7.86 10.07 -12.92
CA VAL A 183 7.53 11.39 -12.40
C VAL A 183 8.60 11.77 -11.39
N GLY A 184 9.31 12.84 -11.64
CA GLY A 184 10.36 13.40 -10.78
C GLY A 184 9.94 14.64 -10.03
N ASP A 185 10.64 14.96 -8.96
CA ASP A 185 10.47 16.20 -8.21
C ASP A 185 11.31 17.33 -8.84
N GLY A 186 10.70 18.50 -9.00
CA GLY A 186 11.38 19.67 -9.56
C GLY A 186 11.31 19.73 -11.09
N LYS A 187 12.12 20.63 -11.66
CA LYS A 187 12.27 20.92 -13.10
C LYS A 187 13.74 21.08 -13.53
N GLY A 188 14.67 20.75 -12.65
CA GLY A 188 16.09 20.78 -12.90
C GLY A 188 16.61 19.51 -13.56
N VAL A 189 17.89 19.49 -13.89
CA VAL A 189 18.59 18.32 -14.43
C VAL A 189 18.47 17.12 -13.49
N ASP A 190 18.57 17.34 -12.19
CA ASP A 190 18.47 16.37 -11.11
C ASP A 190 17.09 15.64 -11.04
N ALA A 191 16.04 16.29 -11.52
CA ALA A 191 14.70 15.69 -11.57
C ALA A 191 14.66 14.40 -12.40
N LEU A 192 15.57 14.23 -13.36
CA LEU A 192 15.65 13.06 -14.27
C LEU A 192 16.68 12.01 -13.85
N ASP A 193 17.52 12.26 -12.85
CA ASP A 193 18.62 11.37 -12.45
C ASP A 193 18.15 9.93 -12.19
N THR A 194 17.07 9.77 -11.45
CA THR A 194 16.54 8.44 -11.13
C THR A 194 16.00 7.72 -12.37
N PHE A 195 15.42 8.45 -13.32
CA PHE A 195 14.97 7.90 -14.58
C PHE A 195 16.17 7.40 -15.42
N TRP A 196 17.20 8.23 -15.59
CA TRP A 196 18.39 7.85 -16.37
C TRP A 196 19.16 6.69 -15.74
N LYS A 197 19.24 6.63 -14.41
CA LYS A 197 19.80 5.45 -13.70
C LYS A 197 19.03 4.17 -14.04
N ARG A 198 17.69 4.26 -14.18
CA ARG A 198 16.87 3.10 -14.60
C ARG A 198 17.12 2.74 -16.06
N VAL A 199 17.17 3.71 -16.97
CA VAL A 199 17.48 3.50 -18.40
C VAL A 199 18.81 2.77 -18.56
N LYS A 200 19.88 3.28 -17.90
CA LYS A 200 21.22 2.68 -17.91
C LYS A 200 21.22 1.25 -17.32
N ARG A 201 20.58 1.05 -16.17
CA ARG A 201 20.50 -0.28 -15.51
C ARG A 201 19.80 -1.32 -16.37
N HIS A 202 18.74 -0.95 -17.06
CA HIS A 202 17.96 -1.85 -17.93
C HIS A 202 18.48 -1.89 -19.36
N LYS A 203 19.58 -1.17 -19.67
CA LYS A 203 20.18 -1.10 -20.99
C LYS A 203 19.17 -0.75 -22.09
N VAL A 204 18.27 0.18 -21.80
CA VAL A 204 17.24 0.64 -22.73
C VAL A 204 17.88 1.60 -23.72
N LYS A 205 17.66 1.37 -25.02
CA LYS A 205 18.12 2.26 -26.08
C LYS A 205 16.98 3.21 -26.45
N ILE A 206 17.10 4.47 -26.05
CA ILE A 206 16.20 5.53 -26.47
C ILE A 206 16.73 6.09 -27.80
N GLU A 207 15.86 6.19 -28.79
CA GLU A 207 16.23 6.66 -30.15
C GLU A 207 15.71 8.09 -30.39
N HIS A 208 14.55 8.45 -29.81
CA HIS A 208 14.01 9.80 -29.96
C HIS A 208 13.58 10.35 -28.60
N VAL A 209 13.88 11.62 -28.38
CA VAL A 209 13.46 12.36 -27.19
C VAL A 209 12.82 13.66 -27.61
N ALA A 210 11.57 13.91 -27.22
CA ALA A 210 10.90 15.19 -27.40
C ALA A 210 10.89 15.96 -26.06
N THR A 211 11.29 17.23 -26.10
CA THR A 211 11.23 18.13 -24.93
C THR A 211 10.83 19.52 -25.38
N ASP A 212 10.37 20.35 -24.43
CA ASP A 212 10.36 21.79 -24.61
C ASP A 212 11.78 22.37 -24.71
N LEU A 213 11.89 23.67 -24.92
CA LEU A 213 13.17 24.40 -25.00
C LEU A 213 13.86 24.59 -23.64
N SER A 214 13.56 23.79 -22.63
CA SER A 214 14.20 23.85 -21.31
C SER A 214 15.67 23.48 -21.39
N VAL A 215 16.55 24.42 -21.02
CA VAL A 215 18.00 24.21 -20.99
C VAL A 215 18.39 23.01 -20.11
N ALA A 216 17.65 22.80 -19.00
CA ALA A 216 17.88 21.69 -18.08
C ALA A 216 17.60 20.33 -18.76
N PHE A 217 16.51 20.22 -19.52
CA PHE A 217 16.16 18.99 -20.22
C PHE A 217 17.11 18.73 -21.38
N ILE A 218 17.45 19.76 -22.16
CA ILE A 218 18.45 19.65 -23.25
C ILE A 218 19.78 19.12 -22.70
N ALA A 219 20.31 19.71 -21.64
CA ALA A 219 21.55 19.28 -21.01
C ALA A 219 21.47 17.81 -20.52
N SER A 220 20.37 17.46 -19.85
CA SER A 220 20.15 16.10 -19.33
C SER A 220 20.07 15.05 -20.44
N VAL A 221 19.41 15.34 -21.56
CA VAL A 221 19.31 14.45 -22.73
C VAL A 221 20.68 14.26 -23.39
N LEU A 222 21.40 15.34 -23.65
CA LEU A 222 22.73 15.29 -24.26
C LEU A 222 23.74 14.47 -23.44
N GLU A 223 23.68 14.59 -22.12
CA GLU A 223 24.54 13.82 -21.21
C GLU A 223 24.20 12.32 -21.16
N ASN A 224 22.90 11.98 -21.16
CA ASN A 224 22.46 10.63 -20.88
C ASN A 224 22.06 9.82 -22.12
N CYS A 225 21.70 10.48 -23.22
CA CYS A 225 21.33 9.87 -24.50
C CYS A 225 21.95 10.60 -25.71
N PRO A 226 23.28 10.74 -25.79
CA PRO A 226 23.96 11.54 -26.85
C PRO A 226 23.71 11.02 -28.28
N GLY A 227 23.25 9.77 -28.42
CA GLY A 227 22.91 9.17 -29.72
C GLY A 227 21.45 9.23 -30.11
N ALA A 228 20.59 9.82 -29.27
CA ALA A 228 19.15 9.97 -29.58
C ALA A 228 18.90 11.22 -30.44
N VAL A 229 17.93 11.15 -31.33
CA VAL A 229 17.40 12.31 -32.03
C VAL A 229 16.60 13.15 -31.04
N HIS A 230 17.06 14.37 -30.78
CA HIS A 230 16.36 15.29 -29.87
C HIS A 230 15.48 16.23 -30.65
N VAL A 231 14.17 16.16 -30.44
CA VAL A 231 13.15 17.03 -31.02
C VAL A 231 12.77 18.07 -29.98
N LEU A 232 12.84 19.32 -30.36
CA LEU A 232 12.48 20.47 -29.53
C LEU A 232 11.16 21.07 -30.02
N ASP A 233 10.19 21.26 -29.10
CA ASP A 233 8.88 21.87 -29.36
C ASP A 233 8.85 23.29 -28.77
#